data_23a4c6dda48263a1d55e9e110b4ebdc3
#
_entry.id   23a4c6dda48263a1d55e9e110b4ebdc3
#
_cell.length_a   1.000
_cell.length_b   1.000
_cell.length_c   1.000
_cell.angle_alpha   90.00
_cell.angle_beta   90.00
_cell.angle_gamma   90.00
#
_symmetry.space_group_name_H-M   'P 1'
#
loop_
_entity.id
_entity.type
_entity.pdbx_description
1 polymer ?
#
loop_
_entity_poly.entity_id
_entity_poly.type
_entity_poly.pdbx_seq_one_letter_code
_entity_poly.pdbx_strand_id
1 'polypeptide(L)'
;PRMSQVVIHGDTVYLAGIVASNAGGESVTKQTQDVLSIIDGHLKKAGSDKSKLLTATIYLTDMKTFAEMNAVWDGWVSAGNTPARATVEAGLAAPQYNVEIMVTAAR
;
A
#
# COMPACT_ATOMS: atom_id res chain seq x y z
N PRO A 1 -3.98 -18.32 -9.75
CA PRO A 1 -3.15 -18.81 -10.88
C PRO A 1 -2.48 -17.70 -11.68
N ARG A 2 -3.05 -16.48 -11.67
CA ARG A 2 -2.50 -15.38 -12.48
C ARG A 2 -1.37 -14.64 -11.79
N MET A 3 -1.43 -14.50 -10.46
CA MET A 3 -0.46 -13.69 -9.73
C MET A 3 -0.33 -14.18 -8.28
N SER A 4 0.75 -13.74 -7.66
CA SER A 4 0.99 -13.93 -6.23
C SER A 4 0.77 -12.62 -5.49
N GLN A 5 0.21 -12.67 -4.28
CA GLN A 5 0.07 -11.51 -3.43
C GLN A 5 1.42 -11.10 -2.80
N VAL A 6 2.26 -12.09 -2.49
CA VAL A 6 3.56 -11.89 -1.85
C VAL A 6 4.59 -12.81 -2.51
N VAL A 7 5.74 -12.26 -2.84
CA VAL A 7 6.90 -13.03 -3.33
C VAL A 7 8.08 -12.70 -2.43
N ILE A 8 8.79 -13.73 -1.98
CA ILE A 8 9.99 -13.57 -1.17
C ILE A 8 11.19 -14.06 -2.00
N HIS A 9 12.21 -13.22 -2.11
CA HIS A 9 13.46 -13.56 -2.77
C HIS A 9 14.61 -13.05 -1.91
N GLY A 10 15.41 -13.99 -1.36
CA GLY A 10 16.45 -13.63 -0.40
C GLY A 10 15.85 -12.95 0.82
N ASP A 11 16.35 -11.77 1.15
CA ASP A 11 15.87 -10.96 2.27
C ASP A 11 14.88 -9.88 1.85
N THR A 12 14.34 -9.97 0.63
CA THR A 12 13.39 -8.98 0.13
C THR A 12 12.01 -9.59 -0.05
N VAL A 13 11.00 -8.85 0.40
CA VAL A 13 9.58 -9.17 0.25
C VAL A 13 8.98 -8.23 -0.76
N TYR A 14 8.29 -8.78 -1.77
CA TYR A 14 7.59 -8.03 -2.80
C TYR A 14 6.10 -8.27 -2.63
N LEU A 15 5.33 -7.22 -2.41
CA LEU A 15 3.88 -7.31 -2.40
C LEU A 15 3.31 -6.90 -3.75
N ALA A 16 2.23 -7.55 -4.15
CA ALA A 16 1.40 -7.06 -5.26
C ALA A 16 0.79 -5.70 -4.91
N GLY A 17 0.22 -5.01 -5.89
CA GLY A 17 -0.57 -3.82 -5.64
C GLY A 17 -1.81 -4.16 -4.83
N ILE A 18 -2.01 -3.50 -3.71
CA ILE A 18 -3.11 -3.77 -2.77
C ILE A 18 -4.17 -2.69 -2.91
N VAL A 19 -5.41 -3.12 -3.09
CA VAL A 19 -6.59 -2.24 -3.12
C VAL A 19 -7.44 -2.47 -1.87
N ALA A 20 -8.37 -1.55 -1.62
CA ALA A 20 -9.22 -1.55 -0.42
C ALA A 20 -10.34 -2.59 -0.55
N SER A 21 -10.00 -3.87 -0.50
CA SER A 21 -10.95 -4.97 -0.73
C SER A 21 -12.07 -5.01 0.31
N ASN A 22 -11.89 -4.40 1.49
CA ASN A 22 -12.91 -4.33 2.54
C ASN A 22 -13.58 -2.95 2.64
N ALA A 23 -13.15 -1.97 1.85
CA ALA A 23 -13.63 -0.58 1.93
C ALA A 23 -13.93 0.02 0.54
N GLY A 24 -14.20 -0.82 -0.45
CA GLY A 24 -14.53 -0.36 -1.79
C GLY A 24 -15.75 0.57 -1.76
N GLY A 25 -15.68 1.69 -2.50
CA GLY A 25 -16.74 2.69 -2.55
C GLY A 25 -16.75 3.68 -1.38
N GLU A 26 -15.91 3.48 -0.37
CA GLU A 26 -15.80 4.41 0.76
C GLU A 26 -14.80 5.53 0.45
N SER A 27 -14.62 6.46 1.39
CA SER A 27 -13.71 7.60 1.23
C SER A 27 -12.26 7.15 1.00
N VAL A 28 -11.44 8.02 0.43
CA VAL A 28 -10.00 7.76 0.29
C VAL A 28 -9.35 7.54 1.66
N THR A 29 -9.79 8.24 2.70
CA THR A 29 -9.33 8.00 4.06
C THR A 29 -9.55 6.56 4.47
N LYS A 30 -10.77 6.05 4.34
CA LYS A 30 -11.09 4.66 4.73
C LYS A 30 -10.42 3.64 3.84
N GLN A 31 -10.37 3.90 2.53
CA GLN A 31 -9.68 3.01 1.61
C GLN A 31 -8.18 2.93 1.93
N THR A 32 -7.53 4.04 2.21
CA THR A 32 -6.11 4.06 2.57
C THR A 32 -5.87 3.28 3.86
N GLN A 33 -6.72 3.48 4.88
CA GLN A 33 -6.64 2.72 6.13
C GLN A 33 -6.74 1.21 5.88
N ASP A 34 -7.68 0.79 5.04
CA ASP A 34 -7.88 -0.62 4.72
C ASP A 34 -6.66 -1.20 3.98
N VAL A 35 -6.18 -0.50 2.95
CA VAL A 35 -5.00 -0.93 2.19
C VAL A 35 -3.79 -1.12 3.10
N LEU A 36 -3.52 -0.14 3.97
CA LEU A 36 -2.36 -0.21 4.88
C LEU A 36 -2.50 -1.33 5.91
N SER A 37 -3.72 -1.61 6.37
CA SER A 37 -4.00 -2.73 7.26
C SER A 37 -3.73 -4.08 6.58
N ILE A 38 -4.13 -4.21 5.32
CA ILE A 38 -3.87 -5.43 4.53
C ILE A 38 -2.37 -5.61 4.33
N ILE A 39 -1.65 -4.53 4.01
CA ILE A 39 -0.19 -4.54 3.87
C ILE A 39 0.48 -5.00 5.17
N ASP A 40 0.06 -4.47 6.32
CA ASP A 40 0.58 -4.90 7.62
C ASP A 40 0.44 -6.42 7.81
N GLY A 41 -0.70 -6.97 7.45
CA GLY A 41 -0.97 -8.40 7.56
C GLY A 41 -0.05 -9.24 6.65
N HIS A 42 0.14 -8.81 5.42
CA HIS A 42 1.04 -9.51 4.47
C HIS A 42 2.50 -9.44 4.93
N LEU A 43 2.96 -8.29 5.39
CA LEU A 43 4.33 -8.12 5.87
C LEU A 43 4.59 -9.03 7.07
N LYS A 44 3.66 -9.08 8.02
CA LYS A 44 3.77 -9.93 9.20
C LYS A 44 3.91 -11.40 8.82
N LYS A 45 3.08 -11.88 7.92
CA LYS A 45 3.15 -13.27 7.44
C LYS A 45 4.46 -13.58 6.74
N ALA A 46 5.08 -12.59 6.11
CA ALA A 46 6.35 -12.75 5.39
C ALA A 46 7.56 -12.58 6.31
N GLY A 47 7.38 -12.34 7.60
CA GLY A 47 8.48 -12.14 8.55
C GLY A 47 9.07 -10.74 8.51
N SER A 48 8.28 -9.75 8.09
CA SER A 48 8.70 -8.34 8.03
C SER A 48 7.71 -7.46 8.79
N ASP A 49 7.87 -6.16 8.68
CA ASP A 49 6.94 -5.15 9.22
C ASP A 49 7.19 -3.80 8.54
N LYS A 50 6.35 -2.82 8.81
CA LYS A 50 6.42 -1.51 8.16
C LYS A 50 7.68 -0.71 8.47
N SER A 51 8.42 -1.06 9.51
CA SER A 51 9.69 -0.41 9.81
C SER A 51 10.80 -0.82 8.84
N LYS A 52 10.57 -1.85 8.04
CA LYS A 52 11.52 -2.42 7.09
C LYS A 52 11.14 -2.17 5.64
N LEU A 53 10.22 -1.25 5.38
CA LEU A 53 9.84 -0.88 4.03
C LEU A 53 11.04 -0.31 3.25
N LEU A 54 11.17 -0.72 2.00
CA LEU A 54 12.21 -0.22 1.08
C LEU A 54 11.62 0.77 0.09
N THR A 55 10.55 0.40 -0.59
CA THR A 55 9.88 1.25 -1.58
C THR A 55 8.37 1.16 -1.43
N ALA A 56 7.69 2.23 -1.85
CA ALA A 56 6.24 2.25 -1.97
C ALA A 56 5.84 3.05 -3.20
N THR A 57 4.92 2.49 -3.98
CA THR A 57 4.27 3.22 -5.07
C THR A 57 2.79 3.32 -4.76
N ILE A 58 2.27 4.54 -4.77
CA ILE A 58 0.87 4.81 -4.47
C ILE A 58 0.20 5.28 -5.75
N TYR A 59 -0.92 4.63 -6.10
CA TYR A 59 -1.75 4.97 -7.24
C TYR A 59 -3.05 5.57 -6.73
N LEU A 60 -3.39 6.78 -7.19
CA LEU A 60 -4.65 7.45 -6.87
C LEU A 60 -5.43 7.67 -8.17
N THR A 61 -6.73 7.42 -8.14
CA THR A 61 -7.57 7.69 -9.32
C THR A 61 -7.79 9.19 -9.52
N ASP A 62 -7.60 10.00 -8.49
CA ASP A 62 -7.71 11.46 -8.54
C ASP A 62 -6.65 12.08 -7.62
N MET A 63 -5.71 12.82 -8.22
CA MET A 63 -4.61 13.45 -7.46
C MET A 63 -5.11 14.53 -6.50
N LYS A 64 -6.35 15.02 -6.63
CA LYS A 64 -6.95 15.91 -5.64
C LYS A 64 -7.07 15.28 -4.27
N THR A 65 -7.02 13.94 -4.18
CA THR A 65 -7.08 13.20 -2.91
C THR A 65 -5.71 12.96 -2.28
N PHE A 66 -4.65 13.54 -2.83
CA PHE A 66 -3.27 13.34 -2.37
C PHE A 66 -3.10 13.70 -0.89
N ALA A 67 -3.58 14.87 -0.48
CA ALA A 67 -3.47 15.31 0.92
C ALA A 67 -4.27 14.41 1.87
N GLU A 68 -5.44 13.95 1.45
CA GLU A 68 -6.27 13.05 2.25
C GLU A 68 -5.56 11.70 2.46
N MET A 69 -5.00 11.13 1.40
CA MET A 69 -4.22 9.90 1.48
C MET A 69 -2.98 10.09 2.37
N ASN A 70 -2.24 11.18 2.17
CA ASN A 70 -1.04 11.46 2.95
C ASN A 70 -1.32 11.59 4.45
N ALA A 71 -2.45 12.14 4.84
CA ALA A 71 -2.82 12.24 6.26
C ALA A 71 -2.89 10.86 6.93
N VAL A 72 -3.42 9.86 6.23
CA VAL A 72 -3.45 8.47 6.72
C VAL A 72 -2.06 7.85 6.69
N TRP A 73 -1.34 8.02 5.60
CA TRP A 73 0.03 7.50 5.44
C TRP A 73 0.94 8.01 6.55
N ASP A 74 0.91 9.32 6.82
CA ASP A 74 1.79 9.94 7.82
C ASP A 74 1.56 9.38 9.22
N GLY A 75 0.34 8.99 9.55
CA GLY A 75 0.03 8.36 10.83
C GLY A 75 0.38 6.87 10.89
N TRP A 76 0.62 6.25 9.73
CA TRP A 76 0.91 4.81 9.65
C TRP A 76 2.40 4.50 9.48
N VAL A 77 3.11 5.27 8.66
CA VAL A 77 4.51 4.98 8.31
C VAL A 77 5.40 5.03 9.56
N SER A 78 6.39 4.15 9.60
CA SER A 78 7.33 4.08 10.74
C SER A 78 8.26 5.28 10.73
N ALA A 79 8.21 6.11 11.76
CA ALA A 79 9.07 7.28 11.87
C ALA A 79 10.55 6.88 11.85
N GLY A 80 11.34 7.59 11.05
CA GLY A 80 12.76 7.29 10.87
C GLY A 80 13.06 6.13 9.93
N ASN A 81 12.04 5.42 9.44
CA ASN A 81 12.19 4.26 8.55
C ASN A 81 11.25 4.36 7.34
N THR A 82 11.12 5.56 6.78
CA THR A 82 10.24 5.79 5.63
C THR A 82 10.85 5.22 4.35
N PRO A 83 10.02 4.61 3.48
CA PRO A 83 10.50 4.07 2.22
C PRO A 83 10.74 5.15 1.16
N ALA A 84 11.50 4.80 0.13
CA ALA A 84 11.49 5.58 -1.10
C ALA A 84 10.10 5.47 -1.72
N ARG A 85 9.47 6.60 -2.06
CA ARG A 85 8.05 6.63 -2.44
C ARG A 85 7.78 7.45 -3.69
N ALA A 86 6.83 6.99 -4.49
CA ALA A 86 6.22 7.78 -5.57
C ALA A 86 4.71 7.67 -5.45
N THR A 87 4.01 8.75 -5.82
CA THR A 87 2.55 8.75 -5.95
C THR A 87 2.19 9.23 -7.34
N VAL A 88 1.36 8.46 -8.04
CA VAL A 88 0.93 8.76 -9.40
C VAL A 88 -0.58 8.65 -9.53
N GLU A 89 -1.15 9.36 -10.49
CA GLU A 89 -2.56 9.21 -10.84
C GLU A 89 -2.70 8.11 -11.88
N ALA A 90 -3.64 7.19 -11.68
CA ALA A 90 -3.87 6.07 -12.58
C ALA A 90 -5.29 5.53 -12.43
N GLY A 91 -5.84 4.98 -13.50
CA GLY A 91 -7.07 4.18 -13.41
C GLY A 91 -6.78 2.86 -12.72
N LEU A 92 -7.71 2.39 -11.90
CA LEU A 92 -7.60 1.11 -11.20
C LEU A 92 -8.54 0.07 -11.83
N ALA A 93 -8.39 -1.19 -11.40
CA ALA A 93 -9.05 -2.32 -12.05
C ALA A 93 -10.58 -2.31 -11.90
N ALA A 94 -11.11 -1.65 -10.88
CA ALA A 94 -12.55 -1.59 -10.64
C ALA A 94 -12.97 -0.20 -10.16
N PRO A 95 -14.20 0.26 -10.48
CA PRO A 95 -14.60 1.65 -10.21
C PRO A 95 -14.74 2.01 -8.72
N GLN A 96 -14.91 1.03 -7.85
CA GLN A 96 -15.03 1.27 -6.42
C GLN A 96 -13.69 1.55 -5.73
N TYR A 97 -12.55 1.32 -6.40
CA TYR A 97 -11.22 1.52 -5.82
C TYR A 97 -10.63 2.84 -6.29
N ASN A 98 -10.17 3.64 -5.32
CA ASN A 98 -9.56 4.95 -5.56
C ASN A 98 -8.09 5.00 -5.12
N VAL A 99 -7.62 4.00 -4.38
CA VAL A 99 -6.25 3.91 -3.88
C VAL A 99 -5.72 2.50 -4.10
N GLU A 100 -4.50 2.40 -4.59
CA GLU A 100 -3.74 1.15 -4.65
C GLU A 100 -2.32 1.43 -4.20
N ILE A 101 -1.76 0.57 -3.37
CA ILE A 101 -0.38 0.73 -2.86
C ILE A 101 0.40 -0.56 -3.07
N MET A 102 1.59 -0.43 -3.64
CA MET A 102 2.51 -1.54 -3.86
C MET A 102 3.81 -1.25 -3.11
N VAL A 103 4.25 -2.19 -2.28
CA VAL A 103 5.46 -2.00 -1.48
C VAL A 103 6.46 -3.13 -1.64
N THR A 104 7.72 -2.83 -1.35
CA THR A 104 8.76 -3.83 -1.09
C THR A 104 9.32 -3.58 0.30
N ALA A 105 9.79 -4.64 0.94
CA ALA A 105 10.33 -4.57 2.30
C ALA A 105 11.49 -5.53 2.48
N ALA A 106 12.35 -5.26 3.46
CA ALA A 106 13.36 -6.21 3.92
C ALA A 106 12.72 -7.18 4.93
N ARG A 107 13.29 -8.37 5.04
CA ARG A 107 12.87 -9.36 6.05
C ARG A 107 13.68 -9.22 7.32
#